data_589ff35a27190d06df185374cccc5665
#
_entry.id   589ff35a27190d06df185374cccc5665
#
_cell.length_a   1.000
_cell.length_b   1.000
_cell.length_c   1.000
_cell.angle_alpha   90.00
_cell.angle_beta   90.00
_cell.angle_gamma   90.00
#
_symmetry.space_group_name_H-M   'P 1'
#
loop_
_entity.id
_entity.type
_entity.pdbx_description
1 polymer ?
#
loop_
_entity_poly.entity_id
_entity_poly.type
_entity_poly.pdbx_seq_one_letter_code
_entity_poly.pdbx_strand_id
1 'polypeptide(L)'
;MWILIWQLAAMGLGHGGLFLATPLQTLGALAQLAPTAAFWQRIVFSALRIVAGFLLAAAGGLLLGAVGARWHWVRVFIDPAMQLIRAMPVASFVILALLWVRSANLSVIVSFTHVLPVVYAGVLGGI
;
A
#
# COMPACT_ATOMS: atom_id res chain seq x y z
N MET A 1 -19.57 -3.32 -20.43
CA MET A 1 -19.46 -4.78 -20.52
C MET A 1 -19.05 -5.43 -19.20
N TRP A 2 -17.90 -5.06 -18.59
CA TRP A 2 -17.42 -5.64 -17.32
C TRP A 2 -18.37 -5.44 -16.13
N ILE A 3 -19.03 -4.29 -16.02
CA ILE A 3 -19.99 -3.99 -14.93
C ILE A 3 -21.21 -4.92 -15.01
N LEU A 4 -21.68 -5.24 -16.23
CA LEU A 4 -22.80 -6.19 -16.41
C LEU A 4 -22.39 -7.61 -16.02
N ILE A 5 -21.19 -8.03 -16.41
CA ILE A 5 -20.66 -9.34 -16.03
C ILE A 5 -20.52 -9.43 -14.51
N TRP A 6 -20.00 -8.38 -13.86
CA TRP A 6 -19.93 -8.31 -12.40
C TRP A 6 -21.31 -8.37 -11.74
N GLN A 7 -22.29 -7.60 -12.27
CA GLN A 7 -23.67 -7.61 -11.77
C GLN A 7 -24.28 -9.01 -11.85
N LEU A 8 -24.16 -9.67 -13.00
CA LEU A 8 -24.70 -11.02 -13.22
C LEU A 8 -23.99 -12.08 -12.35
N ALA A 9 -22.67 -11.99 -12.24
CA ALA A 9 -21.89 -12.89 -11.38
C ALA A 9 -22.27 -12.71 -9.90
N ALA A 10 -22.42 -11.48 -9.44
CA ALA A 10 -22.83 -11.19 -8.07
C ALA A 10 -24.26 -11.65 -7.77
N MET A 11 -25.17 -11.56 -8.74
CA MET A 11 -26.53 -12.08 -8.63
C MET A 11 -26.57 -13.62 -8.65
N GLY A 12 -25.75 -14.26 -9.47
CA GLY A 12 -25.70 -15.72 -9.61
C GLY A 12 -25.03 -16.42 -8.41
N LEU A 13 -24.05 -15.78 -7.78
CA LEU A 13 -23.36 -16.26 -6.56
C LEU A 13 -24.12 -15.86 -5.28
N GLY A 14 -25.19 -15.09 -5.44
CA GLY A 14 -25.84 -14.37 -4.36
C GLY A 14 -26.81 -15.16 -3.52
N HIS A 15 -26.35 -15.65 -2.41
CA HIS A 15 -27.18 -15.79 -1.22
C HIS A 15 -27.04 -14.49 -0.39
N GLY A 16 -27.83 -13.45 -0.77
CA GLY A 16 -27.98 -12.24 0.06
C GLY A 16 -26.78 -11.27 0.16
N GLY A 17 -25.87 -11.23 -0.84
CA GLY A 17 -24.75 -10.25 -0.80
C GLY A 17 -23.62 -10.58 0.16
N LEU A 18 -23.61 -11.76 0.76
CA LEU A 18 -22.59 -12.16 1.75
C LEU A 18 -21.19 -12.38 1.14
N PHE A 19 -21.11 -12.80 -0.12
CA PHE A 19 -19.84 -13.13 -0.76
C PHE A 19 -19.37 -12.06 -1.75
N LEU A 20 -20.29 -11.44 -2.50
CA LEU A 20 -19.93 -10.47 -3.51
C LEU A 20 -21.01 -9.38 -3.60
N ALA A 21 -20.63 -8.14 -3.27
CA ALA A 21 -21.54 -7.00 -3.42
C ALA A 21 -21.76 -6.70 -4.90
N THR A 22 -23.02 -6.36 -5.26
CA THR A 22 -23.32 -5.93 -6.62
C THR A 22 -22.86 -4.49 -6.86
N PRO A 23 -22.59 -4.07 -8.13
CA PRO A 23 -22.30 -2.67 -8.46
C PRO A 23 -23.36 -1.69 -7.94
N LEU A 24 -24.64 -2.05 -8.04
CA LEU A 24 -25.73 -1.22 -7.54
C LEU A 24 -25.70 -1.05 -6.01
N GLN A 25 -25.42 -2.11 -5.27
CA GLN A 25 -25.27 -2.04 -3.81
C GLN A 25 -24.06 -1.19 -3.43
N THR A 26 -22.95 -1.31 -4.15
CA THR A 26 -21.75 -0.50 -3.95
C THR A 26 -22.02 0.98 -4.19
N LEU A 27 -22.69 1.32 -5.27
CA LEU A 27 -23.10 2.71 -5.56
C LEU A 27 -24.08 3.26 -4.52
N GLY A 28 -25.04 2.46 -4.09
CA GLY A 28 -25.99 2.83 -3.04
C GLY A 28 -25.29 3.09 -1.70
N ALA A 29 -24.37 2.22 -1.30
CA ALA A 29 -23.56 2.40 -0.10
C ALA A 29 -22.68 3.66 -0.20
N LEU A 30 -22.06 3.91 -1.36
CA LEU A 30 -21.26 5.11 -1.59
C LEU A 30 -22.13 6.38 -1.49
N ALA A 31 -23.30 6.39 -2.09
CA ALA A 31 -24.21 7.53 -2.01
C ALA A 31 -24.68 7.85 -0.57
N GLN A 32 -24.80 6.82 0.28
CA GLN A 32 -25.11 7.00 1.70
C GLN A 32 -23.93 7.46 2.54
N LEU A 33 -22.72 6.99 2.22
CA LEU A 33 -21.50 7.31 2.98
C LEU A 33 -20.90 8.66 2.57
N ALA A 34 -20.93 9.00 1.28
CA ALA A 34 -20.29 10.21 0.75
C ALA A 34 -20.74 11.52 1.42
N PRO A 35 -22.01 11.73 1.83
CA PRO A 35 -22.41 12.94 2.54
C PRO A 35 -21.95 12.97 4.01
N THR A 36 -21.39 11.88 4.54
CA THR A 36 -20.98 11.82 5.95
C THR A 36 -19.59 12.37 6.17
N ALA A 37 -19.42 13.20 7.20
CA ALA A 37 -18.11 13.72 7.60
C ALA A 37 -17.13 12.59 7.99
N ALA A 38 -17.64 11.52 8.60
CA ALA A 38 -16.83 10.36 8.99
C ALA A 38 -16.17 9.64 7.80
N PHE A 39 -16.83 9.60 6.65
CA PHE A 39 -16.27 9.04 5.41
C PHE A 39 -15.03 9.83 4.97
N TRP A 40 -15.15 11.15 4.87
CA TRP A 40 -14.04 12.01 4.45
C TRP A 40 -12.90 12.04 5.46
N GLN A 41 -13.22 12.05 6.74
CA GLN A 41 -12.19 11.95 7.79
C GLN A 41 -11.34 10.68 7.62
N ARG A 42 -11.97 9.53 7.39
CA ARG A 42 -11.24 8.26 7.18
C ARG A 42 -10.37 8.30 5.92
N ILE A 43 -10.88 8.90 4.83
CA ILE A 43 -10.10 9.07 3.58
C ILE A 43 -8.88 9.96 3.84
N VAL A 44 -9.08 11.12 4.45
CA VAL A 44 -7.99 12.06 4.75
C VAL A 44 -6.94 11.43 5.66
N PHE A 45 -7.36 10.75 6.73
CA PHE A 45 -6.43 10.05 7.62
C PHE A 45 -5.63 8.97 6.90
N SER A 46 -6.28 8.18 6.03
CA SER A 46 -5.59 7.16 5.24
C SER A 46 -4.61 7.79 4.24
N ALA A 47 -5.03 8.82 3.54
CA ALA A 47 -4.19 9.55 2.60
C ALA A 47 -2.95 10.17 3.27
N LEU A 48 -3.13 10.84 4.41
CA LEU A 48 -2.02 11.41 5.17
C LEU A 48 -1.00 10.37 5.62
N ARG A 49 -1.46 9.19 6.04
CA ARG A 49 -0.57 8.08 6.45
C ARG A 49 0.21 7.51 5.26
N ILE A 50 -0.45 7.31 4.13
CA ILE A 50 0.20 6.84 2.91
C ILE A 50 1.26 7.84 2.46
N VAL A 51 0.91 9.13 2.41
CA VAL A 51 1.85 10.21 2.04
C VAL A 51 3.00 10.31 3.03
N ALA A 52 2.74 10.22 4.33
CA ALA A 52 3.80 10.21 5.33
C ALA A 52 4.76 9.02 5.16
N GLY A 53 4.23 7.80 4.96
CA GLY A 53 5.05 6.61 4.67
C GLY A 53 5.86 6.76 3.39
N PHE A 54 5.26 7.31 2.35
CA PHE A 54 5.92 7.60 1.08
C PHE A 54 7.07 8.60 1.25
N LEU A 55 6.83 9.74 1.91
CA LEU A 55 7.86 10.78 2.11
C LEU A 55 9.02 10.28 2.96
N LEU A 56 8.73 9.52 4.03
CA LEU A 56 9.75 8.90 4.86
C LEU A 56 10.59 7.90 4.05
N ALA A 57 9.94 7.08 3.23
CA ALA A 57 10.62 6.12 2.36
C ALA A 57 11.44 6.80 1.27
N ALA A 58 10.91 7.86 0.67
CA ALA A 58 11.62 8.64 -0.33
C ALA A 58 12.87 9.30 0.27
N ALA A 59 12.75 9.96 1.41
CA ALA A 59 13.88 10.55 2.11
C ALA A 59 14.91 9.48 2.51
N GLY A 60 14.47 8.37 3.12
CA GLY A 60 15.33 7.25 3.49
C GLY A 60 16.02 6.60 2.29
N GLY A 61 15.28 6.36 1.20
CA GLY A 61 15.80 5.78 -0.03
C GLY A 61 16.82 6.68 -0.73
N LEU A 62 16.57 8.00 -0.76
CA LEU A 62 17.52 8.99 -1.27
C LEU A 62 18.81 9.01 -0.44
N LEU A 63 18.69 9.06 0.89
CA LEU A 63 19.86 9.07 1.78
C LEU A 63 20.66 7.77 1.66
N LEU A 64 20.01 6.62 1.78
CA LEU A 64 20.67 5.31 1.67
C LEU A 64 21.26 5.08 0.28
N GLY A 65 20.56 5.52 -0.77
CA GLY A 65 21.04 5.46 -2.15
C GLY A 65 22.28 6.33 -2.36
N ALA A 66 22.25 7.58 -1.89
CA ALA A 66 23.38 8.51 -1.99
C ALA A 66 24.60 7.99 -1.20
N VAL A 67 24.39 7.47 0.02
CA VAL A 67 25.44 6.87 0.84
C VAL A 67 26.01 5.61 0.18
N GLY A 68 25.14 4.73 -0.34
CA GLY A 68 25.53 3.52 -1.06
C GLY A 68 26.28 3.80 -2.37
N ALA A 69 25.91 4.88 -3.07
CA ALA A 69 26.64 5.33 -4.26
C ALA A 69 28.07 5.83 -3.91
N ARG A 70 28.21 6.49 -2.77
CA ARG A 70 29.51 7.05 -2.33
C ARG A 70 30.45 6.02 -1.72
N TRP A 71 29.90 5.04 -0.99
CA TRP A 71 30.68 4.03 -0.27
C TRP A 71 30.25 2.61 -0.65
N HIS A 72 31.10 1.93 -1.40
CA HIS A 72 30.84 0.56 -1.88
C HIS A 72 30.54 -0.43 -0.74
N TRP A 73 31.25 -0.33 0.38
CA TRP A 73 31.04 -1.21 1.54
C TRP A 73 29.65 -1.09 2.14
N VAL A 74 29.14 0.13 2.23
CA VAL A 74 27.76 0.39 2.71
C VAL A 74 26.74 -0.24 1.75
N ARG A 75 26.96 -0.11 0.47
CA ARG A 75 26.13 -0.72 -0.56
C ARG A 75 26.05 -2.24 -0.42
N VAL A 76 27.18 -2.92 -0.22
CA VAL A 76 27.25 -4.38 -0.05
C VAL A 76 26.38 -4.87 1.10
N PHE A 77 26.25 -4.08 2.19
CA PHE A 77 25.38 -4.43 3.32
C PHE A 77 23.92 -4.07 3.09
N ILE A 78 23.62 -2.98 2.37
CA ILE A 78 22.24 -2.52 2.16
C ILE A 78 21.56 -3.30 1.05
N ASP A 79 22.24 -3.62 -0.04
CA ASP A 79 21.67 -4.30 -1.21
C ASP A 79 20.93 -5.61 -0.87
N PRO A 80 21.45 -6.52 -0.04
CA PRO A 80 20.73 -7.74 0.34
C PRO A 80 19.44 -7.45 1.09
N ALA A 81 19.43 -6.46 2.00
CA ALA A 81 18.23 -6.07 2.73
C ALA A 81 17.15 -5.50 1.80
N MET A 82 17.53 -4.65 0.85
CA MET A 82 16.61 -4.08 -0.14
C MET A 82 16.04 -5.15 -1.08
N GLN A 83 16.86 -6.15 -1.46
CA GLN A 83 16.40 -7.27 -2.27
C GLN A 83 15.42 -8.16 -1.50
N LEU A 84 15.67 -8.44 -0.23
CA LEU A 84 14.75 -9.20 0.63
C LEU A 84 13.39 -8.50 0.74
N ILE A 85 13.39 -7.18 0.98
CA ILE A 85 12.14 -6.40 1.07
C ILE A 85 11.36 -6.48 -0.25
N ARG A 86 12.04 -6.37 -1.39
CA ARG A 86 11.39 -6.49 -2.72
C ARG A 86 10.86 -7.89 -3.02
N ALA A 87 11.53 -8.93 -2.52
CA ALA A 87 11.15 -10.30 -2.77
C ALA A 87 9.94 -10.75 -1.92
N MET A 88 9.62 -10.02 -0.84
CA MET A 88 8.51 -10.38 0.04
C MET A 88 7.15 -10.13 -0.64
N PRO A 89 6.27 -11.14 -0.72
CA PRO A 89 4.91 -10.95 -1.20
C PRO A 89 4.15 -9.98 -0.27
N VAL A 90 3.56 -8.93 -0.86
CA VAL A 90 2.84 -7.87 -0.12
C VAL A 90 1.81 -8.45 0.85
N ALA A 91 1.02 -9.43 0.39
CA ALA A 91 -0.03 -10.03 1.19
C ALA A 91 0.52 -10.71 2.45
N SER A 92 1.60 -11.49 2.32
CA SER A 92 2.24 -12.15 3.46
C SER A 92 2.84 -11.14 4.44
N PHE A 93 3.47 -10.08 3.93
CA PHE A 93 4.02 -9.01 4.74
C PHE A 93 2.92 -8.28 5.53
N VAL A 94 1.79 -7.96 4.88
CA VAL A 94 0.65 -7.29 5.53
C VAL A 94 0.07 -8.13 6.66
N ILE A 95 -0.09 -9.46 6.46
CA ILE A 95 -0.60 -10.36 7.50
C ILE A 95 0.36 -10.39 8.69
N LEU A 96 1.67 -10.52 8.46
CA LEU A 96 2.67 -10.49 9.53
C LEU A 96 2.70 -9.14 10.26
N ALA A 97 2.63 -8.03 9.51
CA ALA A 97 2.62 -6.69 10.09
C ALA A 97 1.42 -6.45 10.99
N LEU A 98 0.25 -7.02 10.66
CA LEU A 98 -0.97 -6.91 11.48
C LEU A 98 -0.85 -7.58 12.85
N LEU A 99 0.04 -8.57 13.00
CA LEU A 99 0.28 -9.21 14.30
C LEU A 99 1.02 -8.28 15.28
N TRP A 100 1.83 -7.35 14.76
CA TRP A 100 2.75 -6.54 15.56
C TRP A 100 2.37 -5.06 15.58
N VAL A 101 1.64 -4.63 14.57
CA VAL A 101 1.29 -3.22 14.38
C VAL A 101 -0.22 -3.05 14.35
N ARG A 102 -0.72 -2.02 15.03
CA ARG A 102 -2.14 -1.64 14.96
C ARG A 102 -2.51 -1.33 13.51
N SER A 103 -3.67 -1.81 13.08
CA SER A 103 -4.20 -1.60 11.71
C SER A 103 -4.19 -0.13 11.28
N ALA A 104 -4.30 0.79 12.23
CA ALA A 104 -4.23 2.22 11.99
C ALA A 104 -2.90 2.67 11.36
N ASN A 105 -1.77 2.07 11.71
CA ASN A 105 -0.43 2.46 11.23
C ASN A 105 0.07 1.58 10.08
N LEU A 106 -0.70 0.56 9.72
CA LEU A 106 -0.33 -0.39 8.67
C LEU A 106 -0.04 0.31 7.33
N SER A 107 -0.87 1.29 6.96
CA SER A 107 -0.71 2.04 5.70
C SER A 107 0.64 2.77 5.61
N VAL A 108 1.15 3.32 6.72
CA VAL A 108 2.46 3.97 6.77
C VAL A 108 3.57 2.95 6.52
N ILE A 109 3.50 1.81 7.23
CA ILE A 109 4.53 0.77 7.15
C ILE A 109 4.56 0.12 5.78
N VAL A 110 3.40 -0.22 5.22
CA VAL A 110 3.30 -0.80 3.89
C VAL A 110 3.83 0.16 2.83
N SER A 111 3.43 1.44 2.87
CA SER A 111 3.92 2.46 1.96
C SER A 111 5.44 2.64 2.09
N PHE A 112 5.95 2.76 3.32
CA PHE A 112 7.38 2.89 3.59
C PHE A 112 8.17 1.71 3.03
N THR A 113 7.77 0.48 3.38
CA THR A 113 8.51 -0.73 3.01
C THR A 113 8.58 -0.94 1.50
N HIS A 114 7.52 -0.57 0.75
CA HIS A 114 7.51 -0.75 -0.69
C HIS A 114 8.24 0.36 -1.44
N VAL A 115 8.13 1.59 -0.99
CA VAL A 115 8.73 2.75 -1.68
C VAL A 115 10.23 2.83 -1.44
N LEU A 116 10.69 2.52 -0.22
CA LEU A 116 12.10 2.62 0.17
C LEU A 116 13.07 1.93 -0.80
N PRO A 117 12.91 0.63 -1.13
CA PRO A 117 13.85 -0.04 -2.03
C PRO A 117 13.72 0.41 -3.49
N VAL A 118 12.55 0.93 -3.89
CA VAL A 118 12.34 1.47 -5.25
C VAL A 118 13.14 2.76 -5.42
N VAL A 119 13.03 3.69 -4.45
CA VAL A 119 13.77 4.95 -4.47
C VAL A 119 15.27 4.70 -4.34
N TYR A 120 15.68 3.83 -3.40
CA TYR A 120 17.08 3.43 -3.24
C TYR A 120 17.70 2.96 -4.55
N ALA A 121 17.05 2.05 -5.27
CA ALA A 121 17.56 1.55 -6.53
C ALA A 121 17.50 2.58 -7.66
N GLY A 122 16.49 3.46 -7.66
CA GLY A 122 16.40 4.56 -8.60
C GLY A 122 17.60 5.52 -8.48
N VAL A 123 18.00 5.83 -7.25
CA VAL A 123 19.18 6.67 -6.98
C VAL A 123 20.44 5.98 -7.45
N LEU A 124 20.64 4.71 -7.14
CA LEU A 124 21.84 3.97 -7.58
C LEU A 124 21.92 3.78 -9.10
N GLY A 125 20.79 3.71 -9.78
CA GLY A 125 20.74 3.57 -11.24
C GLY A 125 20.84 4.90 -12.00
N GLY A 126 20.64 6.03 -11.32
CA GLY A 126 20.69 7.37 -11.91
C GLY A 126 22.01 8.13 -11.65
N ILE A 127 22.89 7.57 -10.86
CA ILE A 127 24.25 8.06 -10.56
C ILE A 127 25.26 7.13 -11.22
#